data_f149d40798aa34ff21e241e3543ca188
#
_entry.id   f149d40798aa34ff21e241e3543ca188
#
_cell.length_a   1.000
_cell.length_b   1.000
_cell.length_c   1.000
_cell.angle_alpha   90.00
_cell.angle_beta   90.00
_cell.angle_gamma   90.00
#
_symmetry.space_group_name_H-M   'P 1'
#
loop_
_entity.id
_entity.type
_entity.pdbx_description
1 polymer ?
#
loop_
_entity_poly.entity_id
_entity_poly.type
_entity_poly.pdbx_seq_one_letter_code
_entity_poly.pdbx_strand_id
1 'polypeptide(L)'
;MNNPIPQMPRSDFFKHGDIAVTKNNRFSYVPAHTHSFIELNYMYAGTCTQYINGEKVTLHQHNLILMDKDIVQQIESTGSNDILINILLKNDSTMNQLFDYIAVSTNEITQFLYNASHINTLHNNFILFGLTHQEVAINLVESLIIKGLTKSRQRNKSMGLLLSTLILELSQSIEQEYINFSDNTDDNLLPIIQYINQNFASVTLRDVSAKFSYNTNYLGNKLKEATGKTFKELVDRRRISAAQNLMIKTNCTLADICDIIGYQNTSSLFRLFKKYLKTTPSEYKRKVSGPLKQ
;
A
#
# COMPACT_ATOMS: atom_id res chain seq x y z
N MET A 1 9.28 3.87 26.20
CA MET A 1 10.37 3.73 25.21
C MET A 1 9.76 3.11 23.98
N ASN A 2 9.54 3.89 22.91
CA ASN A 2 9.08 3.31 21.64
C ASN A 2 10.31 2.76 20.93
N ASN A 3 10.50 1.45 20.94
CA ASN A 3 11.49 0.81 20.07
C ASN A 3 11.19 1.17 18.63
N PRO A 4 12.20 1.52 17.80
CA PRO A 4 12.01 1.74 16.38
C PRO A 4 11.39 0.48 15.75
N ILE A 5 10.41 0.68 14.86
CA ILE A 5 9.78 -0.45 14.14
C ILE A 5 10.88 -1.15 13.32
N PRO A 6 11.09 -2.47 13.50
CA PRO A 6 12.14 -3.17 12.81
C PRO A 6 11.88 -3.23 11.30
N GLN A 7 12.95 -3.14 10.51
CA GLN A 7 12.89 -3.37 9.07
C GLN A 7 13.34 -4.78 8.75
N MET A 8 12.52 -5.52 7.98
CA MET A 8 12.87 -6.87 7.52
C MET A 8 14.07 -6.83 6.58
N PRO A 9 15.13 -7.62 6.83
CA PRO A 9 16.34 -7.60 6.02
C PRO A 9 16.12 -8.26 4.65
N ARG A 10 16.53 -7.58 3.57
CA ARG A 10 16.46 -8.10 2.19
C ARG A 10 17.19 -9.42 2.00
N SER A 11 18.30 -9.62 2.70
CA SER A 11 19.15 -10.83 2.62
C SER A 11 18.39 -12.12 2.87
N ASP A 12 17.33 -12.07 3.67
CA ASP A 12 16.60 -13.28 4.07
C ASP A 12 15.72 -13.81 2.95
N PHE A 13 15.29 -12.95 2.03
CA PHE A 13 14.30 -13.29 1.01
C PHE A 13 14.89 -13.47 -0.39
N PHE A 14 15.82 -12.62 -0.81
CA PHE A 14 16.27 -12.53 -2.21
C PHE A 14 17.54 -13.34 -2.51
N LYS A 15 17.64 -14.57 -2.00
CA LYS A 15 18.80 -15.46 -2.23
C LYS A 15 18.90 -15.99 -3.66
N HIS A 16 17.77 -16.05 -4.39
CA HIS A 16 17.67 -16.73 -5.69
C HIS A 16 17.10 -15.87 -6.81
N GLY A 17 17.12 -14.55 -6.68
CA GLY A 17 16.64 -13.59 -7.70
C GLY A 17 15.89 -12.40 -7.11
N ASP A 18 15.32 -11.61 -7.99
CA ASP A 18 14.67 -10.32 -7.64
C ASP A 18 13.19 -10.48 -7.28
N ILE A 19 12.61 -11.67 -7.49
CA ILE A 19 11.26 -12.02 -7.06
C ILE A 19 11.35 -13.21 -6.12
N ALA A 20 10.86 -13.06 -4.90
CA ALA A 20 10.76 -14.12 -3.91
C ALA A 20 9.30 -14.45 -3.60
N VAL A 21 9.03 -15.71 -3.30
CA VAL A 21 7.71 -16.18 -2.85
C VAL A 21 7.90 -16.88 -1.52
N THR A 22 7.15 -16.47 -0.52
CA THR A 22 7.13 -17.06 0.82
C THR A 22 5.71 -17.32 1.28
N LYS A 23 5.55 -18.28 2.17
CA LYS A 23 4.27 -18.54 2.84
C LYS A 23 4.36 -18.05 4.28
N ASN A 24 3.34 -17.34 4.74
CA ASN A 24 3.25 -16.97 6.15
C ASN A 24 3.04 -18.20 7.04
N ASN A 25 3.69 -18.21 8.21
CA ASN A 25 3.52 -19.31 9.16
C ASN A 25 2.14 -19.22 9.80
N ARG A 26 1.40 -20.31 9.78
CA ARG A 26 0.12 -20.42 10.51
C ARG A 26 0.35 -20.31 12.01
N PHE A 27 -0.66 -19.85 12.73
CA PHE A 27 -0.64 -19.69 14.19
C PHE A 27 0.45 -18.74 14.70
N SER A 28 1.10 -18.00 13.80
CA SER A 28 2.17 -17.07 14.12
C SER A 28 1.69 -15.63 13.99
N TYR A 29 1.86 -14.86 15.03
CA TYR A 29 1.69 -13.43 15.00
C TYR A 29 2.96 -12.79 14.43
N VAL A 30 2.80 -11.87 13.49
CA VAL A 30 3.91 -11.08 12.95
C VAL A 30 3.83 -9.67 13.51
N PRO A 31 4.77 -9.25 14.37
CA PRO A 31 4.76 -7.94 14.98
C PRO A 31 4.95 -6.84 13.91
N ALA A 32 4.63 -5.59 14.29
CA ALA A 32 4.78 -4.44 13.43
C ALA A 32 6.22 -4.34 12.89
N HIS A 33 6.35 -4.27 11.56
CA HIS A 33 7.61 -4.23 10.83
C HIS A 33 7.46 -3.42 9.53
N THR A 34 8.57 -3.09 8.89
CA THR A 34 8.61 -2.45 7.57
C THR A 34 9.47 -3.25 6.61
N HIS A 35 9.30 -3.00 5.30
CA HIS A 35 10.13 -3.58 4.24
C HIS A 35 10.76 -2.47 3.41
N SER A 36 11.94 -2.75 2.83
CA SER A 36 12.58 -1.88 1.83
C SER A 36 12.32 -2.35 0.39
N PHE A 37 11.29 -3.18 0.18
CA PHE A 37 10.89 -3.77 -1.09
C PHE A 37 9.36 -3.74 -1.22
N ILE A 38 8.85 -3.95 -2.42
CA ILE A 38 7.41 -4.06 -2.70
C ILE A 38 6.96 -5.47 -2.30
N GLU A 39 5.77 -5.55 -1.72
CA GLU A 39 5.17 -6.81 -1.29
C GLU A 39 3.74 -6.95 -1.82
N LEU A 40 3.43 -8.13 -2.36
CA LEU A 40 2.07 -8.55 -2.64
C LEU A 40 1.70 -9.66 -1.66
N ASN A 41 0.62 -9.47 -0.91
CA ASN A 41 0.04 -10.54 -0.08
C ASN A 41 -1.21 -11.08 -0.77
N TYR A 42 -1.20 -12.36 -1.09
CA TYR A 42 -2.32 -13.08 -1.68
C TYR A 42 -2.93 -14.05 -0.68
N MET A 43 -4.22 -13.88 -0.43
CA MET A 43 -4.97 -14.80 0.42
C MET A 43 -5.44 -16.01 -0.41
N TYR A 44 -4.65 -17.07 -0.39
CA TYR A 44 -4.89 -18.29 -1.17
C TYR A 44 -6.10 -19.06 -0.62
N ALA A 45 -6.25 -19.13 0.71
CA ALA A 45 -7.37 -19.80 1.36
C ALA A 45 -7.65 -19.19 2.73
N GLY A 46 -8.91 -19.17 3.14
CA GLY A 46 -9.35 -18.67 4.45
C GLY A 46 -9.34 -17.14 4.57
N THR A 47 -8.93 -16.63 5.73
CA THR A 47 -8.91 -15.21 6.04
C THR A 47 -7.67 -14.80 6.82
N CYS A 48 -7.28 -13.54 6.70
CA CYS A 48 -6.16 -12.98 7.46
C CYS A 48 -6.43 -11.53 7.83
N THR A 49 -6.30 -11.19 9.09
CA THR A 49 -6.35 -9.80 9.56
C THR A 49 -4.94 -9.22 9.63
N GLN A 50 -4.79 -8.05 9.04
CA GLN A 50 -3.54 -7.27 9.07
C GLN A 50 -3.82 -5.84 9.52
N TYR A 51 -2.80 -5.20 10.08
CA TYR A 51 -2.80 -3.75 10.32
C TYR A 51 -1.76 -3.12 9.41
N ILE A 52 -2.22 -2.25 8.52
CA ILE A 52 -1.38 -1.55 7.54
C ILE A 52 -1.40 -0.07 7.91
N ASN A 53 -0.23 0.45 8.32
CA ASN A 53 -0.12 1.81 8.86
C ASN A 53 -1.09 2.08 10.02
N GLY A 54 -1.40 1.04 10.80
CA GLY A 54 -2.35 1.10 11.94
C GLY A 54 -3.82 0.98 11.53
N GLU A 55 -4.14 0.80 10.25
CA GLU A 55 -5.49 0.54 9.77
C GLU A 55 -5.74 -0.96 9.65
N LYS A 56 -6.86 -1.43 10.23
CA LYS A 56 -7.24 -2.84 10.17
C LYS A 56 -7.75 -3.19 8.77
N VAL A 57 -7.13 -4.20 8.16
CA VAL A 57 -7.51 -4.77 6.86
C VAL A 57 -7.72 -6.27 7.03
N THR A 58 -8.87 -6.79 6.63
CA THR A 58 -9.14 -8.22 6.60
C THR A 58 -9.11 -8.71 5.17
N LEU A 59 -8.21 -9.63 4.87
CA LEU A 59 -8.14 -10.31 3.57
C LEU A 59 -9.01 -11.58 3.61
N HIS A 60 -9.84 -11.75 2.60
CA HIS A 60 -10.57 -12.97 2.31
C HIS A 60 -9.93 -13.72 1.16
N GLN A 61 -10.29 -14.98 0.96
CA GLN A 61 -9.81 -15.79 -0.16
C GLN A 61 -9.90 -15.01 -1.49
N HIS A 62 -8.85 -15.09 -2.30
CA HIS A 62 -8.66 -14.37 -3.56
C HIS A 62 -8.53 -12.84 -3.42
N ASN A 63 -8.35 -12.31 -2.20
CA ASN A 63 -7.88 -10.95 -2.06
C ASN A 63 -6.36 -10.89 -2.28
N LEU A 64 -5.93 -9.87 -3.00
CA LEU A 64 -4.52 -9.53 -3.22
C LEU A 64 -4.28 -8.09 -2.78
N ILE A 65 -3.31 -7.87 -1.93
CA ILE A 65 -2.89 -6.52 -1.54
C ILE A 65 -1.48 -6.25 -2.07
N LEU A 66 -1.33 -5.14 -2.77
CA LEU A 66 -0.05 -4.63 -3.25
C LEU A 66 0.39 -3.50 -2.32
N MET A 67 1.54 -3.67 -1.68
CA MET A 67 2.09 -2.73 -0.70
C MET A 67 3.41 -2.14 -1.19
N ASP A 68 3.56 -0.83 -1.05
CA ASP A 68 4.81 -0.12 -1.28
C ASP A 68 5.83 -0.43 -0.16
N LYS A 69 7.10 -0.12 -0.43
CA LYS A 69 8.14 -0.16 0.61
C LYS A 69 7.80 0.78 1.77
N ASP A 70 8.34 0.45 2.94
CA ASP A 70 8.25 1.28 4.16
C ASP A 70 6.86 1.37 4.81
N ILE A 71 5.89 0.62 4.31
CA ILE A 71 4.63 0.40 5.00
C ILE A 71 4.89 -0.29 6.35
N VAL A 72 4.22 0.18 7.39
CA VAL A 72 4.17 -0.53 8.67
C VAL A 72 3.10 -1.59 8.58
N GLN A 73 3.52 -2.84 8.55
CA GLN A 73 2.64 -4.01 8.50
C GLN A 73 2.73 -4.80 9.81
N GLN A 74 1.59 -5.31 10.24
CA GLN A 74 1.45 -6.26 11.35
C GLN A 74 0.42 -7.30 10.92
N ILE A 75 0.67 -8.58 11.19
CA ILE A 75 -0.24 -9.66 10.78
C ILE A 75 -0.69 -10.43 12.02
N GLU A 76 -2.00 -10.57 12.18
CA GLU A 76 -2.57 -11.40 13.25
C GLU A 76 -2.35 -12.89 12.97
N SER A 77 -2.40 -13.69 14.02
CA SER A 77 -2.26 -15.15 13.91
C SER A 77 -3.36 -15.73 13.01
N THR A 78 -2.97 -16.49 12.02
CA THR A 78 -3.87 -17.20 11.11
C THR A 78 -4.21 -18.59 11.63
N GLY A 79 -5.36 -19.14 11.24
CA GLY A 79 -5.84 -20.46 11.64
C GLY A 79 -5.29 -21.60 10.77
N SER A 80 -5.82 -22.82 11.03
CA SER A 80 -5.38 -24.04 10.34
C SER A 80 -5.68 -24.05 8.84
N ASN A 81 -6.76 -23.39 8.42
CA ASN A 81 -7.23 -23.38 7.03
C ASN A 81 -6.76 -22.13 6.27
N ASP A 82 -6.07 -21.21 6.94
CA ASP A 82 -5.64 -19.95 6.35
C ASP A 82 -4.28 -20.10 5.67
N ILE A 83 -4.18 -19.62 4.44
CA ILE A 83 -2.95 -19.65 3.67
C ILE A 83 -2.72 -18.27 3.07
N LEU A 84 -1.79 -17.53 3.65
CA LEU A 84 -1.31 -16.26 3.16
C LEU A 84 0.03 -16.46 2.46
N ILE A 85 0.12 -16.01 1.21
CA ILE A 85 1.34 -16.09 0.38
C ILE A 85 1.85 -14.67 0.14
N ASN A 86 3.14 -14.48 0.34
CA ASN A 86 3.82 -13.22 0.08
C ASN A 86 4.66 -13.34 -1.18
N ILE A 87 4.48 -12.42 -2.11
CA ILE A 87 5.29 -12.25 -3.32
C ILE A 87 6.06 -10.95 -3.13
N LEU A 88 7.38 -11.05 -3.06
CA LEU A 88 8.27 -9.94 -2.71
C LEU A 88 9.05 -9.52 -3.94
N LEU A 89 9.11 -8.21 -4.21
CA LEU A 89 9.77 -7.64 -5.38
C LEU A 89 10.94 -6.75 -4.95
N LYS A 90 12.13 -7.13 -5.36
CA LYS A 90 13.33 -6.32 -5.16
C LYS A 90 13.30 -5.13 -6.13
N ASN A 91 13.43 -3.95 -5.61
CA ASN A 91 13.04 -2.70 -6.27
C ASN A 91 13.94 -2.25 -7.45
N ASP A 92 15.08 -2.88 -7.73
CA ASP A 92 16.10 -2.24 -8.58
C ASP A 92 16.02 -2.64 -10.07
N SER A 93 16.05 -3.92 -10.41
CA SER A 93 16.11 -4.38 -11.81
C SER A 93 14.77 -4.88 -12.37
N THR A 94 13.97 -5.49 -11.51
CA THR A 94 12.66 -6.06 -11.90
C THR A 94 11.67 -4.96 -12.26
N MET A 95 11.75 -3.81 -11.60
CA MET A 95 10.86 -2.68 -11.86
C MET A 95 11.14 -2.02 -13.22
N ASN A 96 12.41 -1.90 -13.63
CA ASN A 96 12.75 -1.37 -14.94
C ASN A 96 12.19 -2.25 -16.08
N GLN A 97 12.28 -3.58 -15.93
CA GLN A 97 11.70 -4.50 -16.91
C GLN A 97 10.16 -4.46 -16.93
N LEU A 98 9.52 -4.30 -15.76
CA LEU A 98 8.08 -4.09 -15.66
C LEU A 98 7.66 -2.80 -16.36
N PHE A 99 8.41 -1.71 -16.16
CA PHE A 99 8.11 -0.42 -16.81
C PHE A 99 8.20 -0.49 -18.33
N ASP A 100 9.15 -1.22 -18.90
CA ASP A 100 9.26 -1.40 -20.36
C ASP A 100 8.00 -2.04 -20.96
N TYR A 101 7.30 -2.88 -20.21
CA TYR A 101 6.04 -3.52 -20.65
C TYR A 101 4.79 -2.70 -20.28
N ILE A 102 4.81 -1.92 -19.19
CA ILE A 102 3.65 -1.20 -18.66
C ILE A 102 3.63 0.28 -19.11
N ALA A 103 4.73 0.81 -19.64
CA ALA A 103 4.93 2.23 -19.97
C ALA A 103 3.90 2.82 -20.96
N VAL A 104 3.00 2.01 -21.48
CA VAL A 104 1.95 2.42 -22.45
C VAL A 104 0.65 2.83 -21.73
N SER A 105 0.45 2.51 -20.44
CA SER A 105 -0.78 2.81 -19.70
C SER A 105 -0.53 3.80 -18.56
N THR A 106 -1.32 4.87 -18.50
CA THR A 106 -1.29 5.90 -17.44
C THR A 106 -2.33 5.61 -16.35
N ASN A 107 -2.35 4.39 -15.79
CA ASN A 107 -3.30 4.03 -14.76
C ASN A 107 -2.71 4.09 -13.34
N GLU A 108 -3.55 3.88 -12.34
CA GLU A 108 -3.20 3.99 -10.92
C GLU A 108 -2.11 3.01 -10.48
N ILE A 109 -2.07 1.79 -11.03
CA ILE A 109 -1.03 0.81 -10.71
C ILE A 109 0.31 1.24 -11.28
N THR A 110 0.32 1.73 -12.52
CA THR A 110 1.54 2.25 -13.14
C THR A 110 2.09 3.43 -12.34
N GLN A 111 1.21 4.33 -11.89
CA GLN A 111 1.60 5.46 -11.04
C GLN A 111 2.09 4.98 -9.66
N PHE A 112 1.44 3.97 -9.08
CA PHE A 112 1.89 3.34 -7.82
C PHE A 112 3.28 2.75 -7.96
N LEU A 113 3.50 1.93 -8.98
CA LEU A 113 4.80 1.27 -9.23
C LEU A 113 5.88 2.29 -9.58
N TYR A 114 5.55 3.33 -10.37
CA TYR A 114 6.46 4.43 -10.64
C TYR A 114 6.89 5.13 -9.35
N ASN A 115 5.94 5.49 -8.49
CA ASN A 115 6.23 6.11 -7.20
C ASN A 115 7.06 5.18 -6.31
N ALA A 116 6.74 3.89 -6.28
CA ALA A 116 7.47 2.90 -5.51
C ALA A 116 8.93 2.72 -5.97
N SER A 117 9.23 2.96 -7.26
CA SER A 117 10.59 2.84 -7.81
C SER A 117 11.46 4.07 -7.57
N HIS A 118 10.89 5.25 -7.31
CA HIS A 118 11.64 6.50 -7.17
C HIS A 118 11.93 6.84 -5.70
N ILE A 119 13.16 7.29 -5.43
CA ILE A 119 13.66 7.58 -4.05
C ILE A 119 12.99 8.82 -3.45
N ASN A 120 12.58 9.78 -4.29
CA ASN A 120 12.05 11.07 -3.86
C ASN A 120 10.51 11.14 -3.83
N THR A 121 9.83 10.00 -3.87
CA THR A 121 8.38 9.90 -3.81
C THR A 121 7.89 9.46 -2.43
N LEU A 122 6.61 9.70 -2.14
CA LEU A 122 5.98 9.21 -0.92
C LEU A 122 5.77 7.70 -1.01
N HIS A 123 6.51 6.97 -0.19
CA HIS A 123 6.34 5.54 0.01
C HIS A 123 5.41 5.34 1.21
N ASN A 124 4.30 4.69 1.04
CA ASN A 124 3.37 4.32 2.12
C ASN A 124 1.96 4.02 1.59
N ASN A 125 1.86 3.65 0.33
CA ASN A 125 0.60 3.34 -0.32
C ASN A 125 0.40 1.84 -0.43
N PHE A 126 -0.84 1.43 -0.40
CA PHE A 126 -1.23 0.06 -0.74
C PHE A 126 -2.48 0.08 -1.62
N ILE A 127 -2.66 -0.97 -2.42
CA ILE A 127 -3.85 -1.20 -3.24
C ILE A 127 -4.36 -2.60 -2.90
N LEU A 128 -5.66 -2.72 -2.61
CA LEU A 128 -6.31 -4.00 -2.38
C LEU A 128 -7.19 -4.36 -3.59
N PHE A 129 -7.08 -5.60 -4.02
CA PHE A 129 -7.83 -6.18 -5.13
C PHE A 129 -8.68 -7.33 -4.64
N GLY A 130 -9.96 -7.35 -5.01
CA GLY A 130 -10.84 -8.51 -4.87
C GLY A 130 -10.86 -9.30 -6.18
N LEU A 131 -10.20 -10.45 -6.23
CA LEU A 131 -10.04 -11.22 -7.48
C LEU A 131 -11.13 -12.29 -7.68
N THR A 132 -12.14 -12.37 -6.83
CA THR A 132 -13.12 -13.47 -6.79
C THR A 132 -13.77 -13.77 -8.16
N HIS A 133 -13.92 -12.77 -9.03
CA HIS A 133 -14.50 -12.92 -10.37
C HIS A 133 -13.47 -12.70 -11.50
N GLN A 134 -12.18 -12.76 -11.19
CA GLN A 134 -11.10 -12.48 -12.11
C GLN A 134 -10.22 -13.71 -12.30
N GLU A 135 -10.74 -14.73 -12.96
CA GLU A 135 -10.08 -16.03 -13.14
C GLU A 135 -8.68 -15.92 -13.74
N VAL A 136 -8.47 -15.02 -14.71
CA VAL A 136 -7.16 -14.81 -15.35
C VAL A 136 -6.16 -14.30 -14.33
N ALA A 137 -6.51 -13.29 -13.51
CA ALA A 137 -5.64 -12.75 -12.47
C ALA A 137 -5.34 -13.81 -11.39
N ILE A 138 -6.34 -14.59 -10.94
CA ILE A 138 -6.15 -15.70 -9.99
C ILE A 138 -5.15 -16.71 -10.56
N ASN A 139 -5.34 -17.18 -11.80
CA ASN A 139 -4.47 -18.16 -12.44
C ASN A 139 -3.03 -17.63 -12.61
N LEU A 140 -2.86 -16.36 -12.89
CA LEU A 140 -1.54 -15.71 -12.99
C LEU A 140 -0.83 -15.64 -11.62
N VAL A 141 -1.54 -15.24 -10.56
CA VAL A 141 -0.99 -15.23 -9.19
C VAL A 141 -0.57 -16.63 -8.78
N GLU A 142 -1.43 -17.64 -8.99
CA GLU A 142 -1.14 -19.01 -8.60
C GLU A 142 0.00 -19.61 -9.43
N SER A 143 0.06 -19.32 -10.74
CA SER A 143 1.19 -19.68 -11.59
C SER A 143 2.50 -19.06 -11.12
N LEU A 144 2.46 -17.80 -10.70
CA LEU A 144 3.61 -17.08 -10.14
C LEU A 144 4.06 -17.73 -8.83
N ILE A 145 3.14 -18.12 -7.95
CA ILE A 145 3.41 -18.83 -6.70
C ILE A 145 4.07 -20.18 -6.98
N ILE A 146 3.48 -21.00 -7.84
CA ILE A 146 4.03 -22.31 -8.22
C ILE A 146 5.44 -22.16 -8.78
N LYS A 147 5.64 -21.19 -9.69
CA LYS A 147 6.95 -20.94 -10.29
C LYS A 147 7.96 -20.43 -9.26
N GLY A 148 7.52 -19.62 -8.30
CA GLY A 148 8.34 -19.11 -7.22
C GLY A 148 8.83 -20.19 -6.25
N LEU A 149 8.02 -21.21 -6.03
CA LEU A 149 8.34 -22.34 -5.14
C LEU A 149 9.09 -23.47 -5.83
N THR A 150 9.17 -23.49 -7.17
CA THR A 150 9.87 -24.52 -7.94
C THR A 150 11.27 -24.09 -8.37
N LYS A 151 12.21 -25.03 -8.40
CA LYS A 151 13.56 -24.81 -8.93
C LYS A 151 13.56 -25.04 -10.44
N SER A 152 13.92 -24.01 -11.23
CA SER A 152 14.11 -24.15 -12.67
C SER A 152 15.15 -23.16 -13.19
N ARG A 153 15.83 -23.51 -14.27
CA ARG A 153 16.89 -22.67 -14.88
C ARG A 153 16.37 -21.29 -15.35
N GLN A 154 15.10 -21.23 -15.78
CA GLN A 154 14.50 -19.99 -16.29
C GLN A 154 13.50 -19.37 -15.31
N ARG A 155 13.55 -19.74 -14.01
CA ARG A 155 12.62 -19.30 -12.98
C ARG A 155 12.43 -17.79 -12.98
N ASN A 156 13.50 -17.04 -12.86
CA ASN A 156 13.43 -15.57 -12.72
C ASN A 156 12.82 -14.91 -13.96
N LYS A 157 13.18 -15.35 -15.16
CA LYS A 157 12.60 -14.82 -16.41
C LYS A 157 11.09 -15.12 -16.50
N SER A 158 10.68 -16.36 -16.18
CA SER A 158 9.26 -16.73 -16.19
C SER A 158 8.46 -15.97 -15.15
N MET A 159 9.02 -15.78 -13.94
CA MET A 159 8.36 -15.00 -12.89
C MET A 159 8.19 -13.53 -13.29
N GLY A 160 9.19 -12.93 -13.93
CA GLY A 160 9.09 -11.56 -14.44
C GLY A 160 7.96 -11.40 -15.47
N LEU A 161 7.84 -12.33 -16.43
CA LEU A 161 6.76 -12.31 -17.43
C LEU A 161 5.38 -12.52 -16.81
N LEU A 162 5.24 -13.49 -15.91
CA LEU A 162 3.97 -13.73 -15.19
C LEU A 162 3.56 -12.51 -14.36
N LEU A 163 4.51 -11.89 -13.67
CA LEU A 163 4.24 -10.69 -12.89
C LEU A 163 3.84 -9.52 -13.79
N SER A 164 4.51 -9.32 -14.94
CA SER A 164 4.15 -8.25 -15.89
C SER A 164 2.71 -8.43 -16.41
N THR A 165 2.34 -9.66 -16.77
CA THR A 165 0.97 -9.96 -17.22
C THR A 165 -0.04 -9.77 -16.08
N LEU A 166 0.29 -10.19 -14.85
CA LEU A 166 -0.56 -9.97 -13.69
C LEU A 166 -0.80 -8.47 -13.45
N ILE A 167 0.22 -7.64 -13.51
CA ILE A 167 0.08 -6.19 -13.33
C ILE A 167 -0.81 -5.59 -14.41
N LEU A 168 -0.73 -6.05 -15.66
CA LEU A 168 -1.64 -5.61 -16.73
C LEU A 168 -3.10 -6.00 -16.44
N GLU A 169 -3.35 -7.23 -16.02
CA GLU A 169 -4.70 -7.69 -15.64
C GLU A 169 -5.27 -6.89 -14.45
N LEU A 170 -4.46 -6.69 -13.41
CA LEU A 170 -4.87 -5.89 -12.26
C LEU A 170 -5.17 -4.42 -12.66
N SER A 171 -4.44 -3.89 -13.63
CA SER A 171 -4.67 -2.54 -14.17
C SER A 171 -6.03 -2.41 -14.85
N GLN A 172 -6.42 -3.41 -15.63
CA GLN A 172 -7.73 -3.44 -16.28
C GLN A 172 -8.86 -3.61 -15.26
N SER A 173 -8.62 -4.36 -14.19
CA SER A 173 -9.59 -4.58 -13.13
C SER A 173 -9.98 -3.28 -12.41
N ILE A 174 -9.02 -2.42 -12.12
CA ILE A 174 -9.29 -1.11 -11.52
C ILE A 174 -10.18 -0.27 -12.46
N GLU A 175 -9.88 -0.24 -13.74
CA GLU A 175 -10.68 0.50 -14.73
C GLU A 175 -12.12 -0.03 -14.81
N GLN A 176 -12.31 -1.36 -14.76
CA GLN A 176 -13.63 -1.99 -14.80
C GLN A 176 -14.40 -1.80 -13.49
N GLU A 177 -13.76 -1.83 -12.33
CA GLU A 177 -14.39 -1.52 -11.06
C GLU A 177 -14.92 -0.07 -11.03
N TYR A 178 -14.21 0.89 -11.59
CA TYR A 178 -14.69 2.25 -11.71
C TYR A 178 -15.94 2.38 -12.62
N ILE A 179 -16.03 1.59 -13.67
CA ILE A 179 -17.18 1.59 -14.60
C ILE A 179 -18.40 0.88 -13.97
N ASN A 180 -18.20 -0.24 -13.26
CA ASN A 180 -19.29 -1.01 -12.65
C ASN A 180 -19.80 -0.41 -11.34
N PHE A 181 -19.08 0.54 -10.73
CA PHE A 181 -19.51 1.24 -9.52
C PHE A 181 -20.75 2.13 -9.73
N SER A 182 -21.07 2.47 -10.99
CA SER A 182 -22.30 3.21 -11.30
C SER A 182 -23.58 2.38 -11.15
N ASP A 183 -23.48 1.04 -11.13
CA ASP A 183 -24.66 0.16 -11.24
C ASP A 183 -24.93 -0.78 -10.04
N ASN A 184 -24.03 -0.90 -9.05
CA ASN A 184 -24.23 -1.84 -7.94
C ASN A 184 -24.08 -1.22 -6.54
N THR A 185 -25.18 -1.31 -5.78
CA THR A 185 -25.35 -0.87 -4.39
C THR A 185 -24.71 -1.82 -3.36
N ASP A 186 -23.50 -2.27 -3.53
CA ASP A 186 -22.82 -3.07 -2.51
C ASP A 186 -21.82 -2.19 -1.69
N ASP A 187 -21.86 -2.40 -0.36
CA ASP A 187 -21.26 -1.57 0.68
C ASP A 187 -19.71 -1.49 0.71
N ASN A 188 -19.04 -1.75 -0.40
CA ASN A 188 -17.58 -1.72 -0.45
C ASN A 188 -17.02 -0.29 -0.54
N LEU A 189 -16.65 0.29 0.61
CA LEU A 189 -15.98 1.61 0.69
C LEU A 189 -14.49 1.58 0.38
N LEU A 190 -13.93 0.41 0.11
CA LEU A 190 -12.49 0.24 -0.02
C LEU A 190 -11.88 1.03 -1.19
N PRO A 191 -12.46 1.03 -2.42
CA PRO A 191 -11.97 1.86 -3.52
C PRO A 191 -12.01 3.36 -3.21
N ILE A 192 -13.03 3.77 -2.45
CA ILE A 192 -13.17 5.16 -2.00
C ILE A 192 -12.05 5.54 -1.03
N ILE A 193 -11.77 4.68 -0.06
CA ILE A 193 -10.68 4.88 0.91
C ILE A 193 -9.32 4.88 0.20
N GLN A 194 -9.12 4.00 -0.76
CA GLN A 194 -7.92 3.97 -1.59
C GLN A 194 -7.75 5.27 -2.38
N TYR A 195 -8.79 5.73 -3.05
CA TYR A 195 -8.76 6.98 -3.79
C TYR A 195 -8.42 8.18 -2.88
N ILE A 196 -9.01 8.23 -1.67
CA ILE A 196 -8.67 9.24 -0.65
C ILE A 196 -7.18 9.16 -0.29
N ASN A 197 -6.67 7.94 -0.07
CA ASN A 197 -5.29 7.72 0.33
C ASN A 197 -4.28 8.07 -0.77
N GLN A 198 -4.63 7.89 -2.03
CA GLN A 198 -3.77 8.23 -3.17
C GLN A 198 -3.79 9.74 -3.46
N ASN A 199 -4.94 10.39 -3.29
CA ASN A 199 -5.13 11.80 -3.65
C ASN A 199 -5.18 12.74 -2.44
N PHE A 200 -4.70 12.30 -1.29
CA PHE A 200 -4.84 12.99 0.02
C PHE A 200 -4.34 14.44 0.04
N ALA A 201 -3.41 14.80 -0.85
CA ALA A 201 -2.86 16.15 -0.91
C ALA A 201 -3.89 17.20 -1.36
N SER A 202 -4.80 16.84 -2.27
CA SER A 202 -5.74 17.79 -2.88
C SER A 202 -7.22 17.38 -2.82
N VAL A 203 -7.51 16.11 -2.48
CA VAL A 203 -8.86 15.54 -2.55
C VAL A 203 -9.84 16.23 -1.60
N THR A 204 -11.05 16.48 -2.10
CA THR A 204 -12.20 16.92 -1.28
C THR A 204 -13.28 15.83 -1.24
N LEU A 205 -14.14 15.88 -0.23
CA LEU A 205 -15.28 14.95 -0.15
C LEU A 205 -16.20 15.08 -1.38
N ARG A 206 -16.30 16.28 -1.95
CA ARG A 206 -17.09 16.55 -3.15
C ARG A 206 -16.49 15.82 -4.38
N ASP A 207 -15.17 15.85 -4.55
CA ASP A 207 -14.49 15.16 -5.65
C ASP A 207 -14.69 13.65 -5.57
N VAL A 208 -14.54 13.10 -4.35
CA VAL A 208 -14.80 11.68 -4.10
C VAL A 208 -16.25 11.34 -4.41
N SER A 209 -17.19 12.13 -3.91
CA SER A 209 -18.62 11.91 -4.14
C SER A 209 -18.97 11.95 -5.63
N ALA A 210 -18.42 12.91 -6.37
CA ALA A 210 -18.62 13.02 -7.81
C ALA A 210 -18.04 11.83 -8.56
N LYS A 211 -16.80 11.42 -8.20
CA LYS A 211 -16.09 10.29 -8.86
C LYS A 211 -16.82 8.96 -8.67
N PHE A 212 -17.37 8.72 -7.48
CA PHE A 212 -18.03 7.46 -7.13
C PHE A 212 -19.56 7.55 -7.16
N SER A 213 -20.13 8.60 -7.76
CA SER A 213 -21.58 8.80 -7.93
C SER A 213 -22.38 8.76 -6.63
N TYR A 214 -21.78 9.20 -5.51
CA TYR A 214 -22.45 9.30 -4.22
C TYR A 214 -22.96 10.73 -3.94
N ASN A 215 -24.03 10.82 -3.16
CA ASN A 215 -24.37 12.07 -2.49
C ASN A 215 -23.31 12.40 -1.42
N THR A 216 -22.84 13.64 -1.36
CA THR A 216 -21.74 14.06 -0.48
C THR A 216 -22.04 13.82 1.01
N ASN A 217 -23.26 14.11 1.45
CA ASN A 217 -23.66 13.91 2.85
C ASN A 217 -23.77 12.42 3.19
N TYR A 218 -24.33 11.64 2.28
CA TYR A 218 -24.44 10.19 2.43
C TYR A 218 -23.06 9.54 2.51
N LEU A 219 -22.15 9.88 1.60
CA LEU A 219 -20.78 9.36 1.60
C LEU A 219 -20.02 9.71 2.88
N GLY A 220 -20.17 10.97 3.36
CA GLY A 220 -19.54 11.39 4.61
C GLY A 220 -19.98 10.59 5.82
N ASN A 221 -21.30 10.31 5.92
CA ASN A 221 -21.86 9.48 6.98
C ASN A 221 -21.43 8.01 6.86
N LYS A 222 -21.48 7.46 5.65
CA LYS A 222 -21.09 6.09 5.35
C LYS A 222 -19.62 5.82 5.66
N LEU A 223 -18.73 6.75 5.31
CA LEU A 223 -17.30 6.68 5.67
C LEU A 223 -17.12 6.67 7.19
N LYS A 224 -17.84 7.54 7.91
CA LYS A 224 -17.76 7.63 9.37
C LYS A 224 -18.30 6.37 10.05
N GLU A 225 -19.39 5.81 9.56
CA GLU A 225 -19.98 4.56 10.07
C GLU A 225 -19.04 3.38 9.87
N ALA A 226 -18.50 3.20 8.67
CA ALA A 226 -17.64 2.07 8.34
C ALA A 226 -16.23 2.15 8.95
N THR A 227 -15.64 3.35 9.05
CA THR A 227 -14.25 3.53 9.49
C THR A 227 -14.11 4.10 10.91
N GLY A 228 -15.21 4.56 11.51
CA GLY A 228 -15.19 5.34 12.76
C GLY A 228 -14.58 6.73 12.62
N LYS A 229 -14.27 7.18 11.38
CA LYS A 229 -13.56 8.45 11.10
C LYS A 229 -14.30 9.26 10.04
N THR A 230 -14.32 10.55 10.22
CA THR A 230 -14.80 11.47 9.17
C THR A 230 -13.83 11.50 7.99
N PHE A 231 -14.31 11.88 6.81
CA PHE A 231 -13.46 12.12 5.63
C PHE A 231 -12.23 12.99 5.94
N LYS A 232 -12.43 14.07 6.69
CA LYS A 232 -11.34 14.95 7.10
C LYS A 232 -10.30 14.24 7.98
N GLU A 233 -10.75 13.38 8.88
CA GLU A 233 -9.83 12.60 9.73
C GLU A 233 -9.05 11.54 8.93
N LEU A 234 -9.66 10.93 7.93
CA LEU A 234 -8.95 10.02 7.02
C LEU A 234 -7.84 10.77 6.27
N VAL A 235 -8.17 11.92 5.65
CA VAL A 235 -7.19 12.76 4.94
C VAL A 235 -6.11 13.28 5.90
N ASP A 236 -6.49 13.79 7.08
CA ASP A 236 -5.54 14.31 8.08
C ASP A 236 -4.54 13.22 8.53
N ARG A 237 -5.02 11.99 8.78
CA ARG A 237 -4.17 10.85 9.18
C ARG A 237 -3.20 10.47 8.06
N ARG A 238 -3.65 10.48 6.82
CA ARG A 238 -2.81 10.18 5.67
C ARG A 238 -1.74 11.27 5.48
N ARG A 239 -2.10 12.55 5.61
CA ARG A 239 -1.16 13.67 5.54
C ARG A 239 -0.09 13.61 6.62
N ILE A 240 -0.48 13.26 7.87
CA ILE A 240 0.50 13.17 8.97
C ILE A 240 1.47 12.01 8.77
N SER A 241 0.98 10.85 8.31
CA SER A 241 1.82 9.70 7.97
C SER A 241 2.83 10.05 6.87
N ALA A 242 2.37 10.74 5.82
CA ALA A 242 3.21 11.22 4.74
C ALA A 242 4.28 12.21 5.23
N ALA A 243 3.88 13.18 6.08
CA ALA A 243 4.83 14.14 6.66
C ALA A 243 5.89 13.47 7.55
N GLN A 244 5.50 12.49 8.37
CA GLN A 244 6.43 11.72 9.20
C GLN A 244 7.46 10.98 8.33
N ASN A 245 7.02 10.32 7.27
CA ASN A 245 7.91 9.61 6.35
C ASN A 245 8.90 10.55 5.66
N LEU A 246 8.44 11.69 5.15
CA LEU A 246 9.31 12.70 4.54
C LEU A 246 10.36 13.23 5.53
N MET A 247 9.97 13.47 6.79
CA MET A 247 10.90 13.92 7.82
C MET A 247 11.98 12.90 8.17
N ILE A 248 11.67 11.61 8.08
CA ILE A 248 12.59 10.52 8.40
C ILE A 248 13.53 10.23 7.23
N LYS A 249 13.03 10.25 6.01
CA LYS A 249 13.71 9.70 4.83
C LYS A 249 14.32 10.73 3.92
N THR A 250 13.96 12.00 4.07
CA THR A 250 14.42 13.08 3.20
C THR A 250 14.97 14.26 3.97
N ASN A 251 15.71 15.10 3.28
CA ASN A 251 16.18 16.39 3.80
C ASN A 251 15.21 17.55 3.50
N CYS A 252 13.96 17.25 3.12
CA CYS A 252 12.95 18.26 2.83
C CYS A 252 12.78 19.25 3.98
N THR A 253 12.59 20.52 3.65
CA THR A 253 12.23 21.54 4.64
C THR A 253 10.77 21.35 5.06
N LEU A 254 10.36 21.99 6.15
CA LEU A 254 8.95 21.96 6.57
C LEU A 254 8.03 22.61 5.53
N ALA A 255 8.52 23.56 4.75
CA ALA A 255 7.77 24.17 3.66
C ALA A 255 7.55 23.16 2.52
N ASP A 256 8.61 22.50 2.06
CA ASP A 256 8.51 21.44 1.03
C ASP A 256 7.54 20.33 1.44
N ILE A 257 7.60 19.93 2.72
CA ILE A 257 6.70 18.91 3.26
C ILE A 257 5.25 19.40 3.21
N CYS A 258 4.97 20.67 3.54
CA CYS A 258 3.63 21.24 3.45
C CYS A 258 3.09 21.18 2.02
N ASP A 259 3.88 21.59 1.05
CA ASP A 259 3.50 21.59 -0.37
C ASP A 259 3.18 20.17 -0.85
N ILE A 260 4.03 19.20 -0.49
CA ILE A 260 3.83 17.79 -0.87
C ILE A 260 2.55 17.19 -0.27
N ILE A 261 2.23 17.53 1.00
CA ILE A 261 1.03 17.01 1.66
C ILE A 261 -0.23 17.85 1.43
N GLY A 262 -0.15 18.89 0.60
CA GLY A 262 -1.29 19.70 0.18
C GLY A 262 -1.70 20.79 1.20
N TYR A 263 -0.74 21.36 1.93
CA TYR A 263 -0.96 22.54 2.76
C TYR A 263 -0.21 23.75 2.21
N GLN A 264 -0.89 24.90 2.21
CA GLN A 264 -0.32 26.17 1.74
C GLN A 264 0.64 26.84 2.74
N ASN A 265 0.66 26.38 4.00
CA ASN A 265 1.50 26.99 5.04
C ASN A 265 1.87 26.01 6.14
N THR A 266 2.99 26.27 6.79
CA THR A 266 3.55 25.46 7.87
C THR A 266 2.67 25.45 9.13
N SER A 267 1.88 26.47 9.37
CA SER A 267 0.96 26.55 10.53
C SER A 267 -0.06 25.41 10.51
N SER A 268 -0.50 24.98 9.32
CA SER A 268 -1.40 23.85 9.16
C SER A 268 -0.73 22.53 9.53
N LEU A 269 0.53 22.36 9.18
CA LEU A 269 1.34 21.21 9.58
C LEU A 269 1.53 21.15 11.10
N PHE A 270 1.83 22.30 11.72
CA PHE A 270 1.94 22.40 13.18
C PHE A 270 0.65 22.01 13.89
N ARG A 271 -0.51 22.50 13.41
CA ARG A 271 -1.84 22.13 13.96
C ARG A 271 -2.10 20.63 13.80
N LEU A 272 -1.74 20.05 12.66
CA LEU A 272 -1.91 18.62 12.39
C LEU A 272 -1.08 17.78 13.39
N PHE A 273 0.21 18.10 13.56
CA PHE A 273 1.09 17.40 14.50
C PHE A 273 0.64 17.55 15.95
N LYS A 274 0.25 18.74 16.37
CA LYS A 274 -0.29 18.97 17.72
C LYS A 274 -1.56 18.16 17.96
N LYS A 275 -2.49 18.14 16.97
CA LYS A 275 -3.75 17.40 17.08
C LYS A 275 -3.54 15.90 17.24
N TYR A 276 -2.72 15.29 16.41
CA TYR A 276 -2.62 13.83 16.31
C TYR A 276 -1.43 13.22 17.07
N LEU A 277 -0.30 13.91 17.14
CA LEU A 277 0.94 13.41 17.74
C LEU A 277 1.32 14.09 19.04
N LYS A 278 0.58 15.12 19.46
CA LYS A 278 0.84 15.91 20.70
C LYS A 278 2.25 16.51 20.75
N THR A 279 2.90 16.68 19.60
CA THR A 279 4.25 17.26 19.46
C THR A 279 4.28 18.28 18.32
N THR A 280 5.37 19.00 18.14
CA THR A 280 5.58 19.86 16.97
C THR A 280 6.34 19.12 15.87
N PRO A 281 6.21 19.54 14.59
CA PRO A 281 7.00 18.97 13.48
C PRO A 281 8.51 19.04 13.73
N SER A 282 8.99 20.16 14.27
CA SER A 282 10.40 20.35 14.57
C SER A 282 10.91 19.45 15.69
N GLU A 283 10.14 19.28 16.76
CA GLU A 283 10.45 18.34 17.85
C GLU A 283 10.44 16.89 17.34
N TYR A 284 9.46 16.54 16.50
CA TYR A 284 9.39 15.23 15.89
C TYR A 284 10.60 14.97 15.02
N LYS A 285 10.93 15.88 14.09
CA LYS A 285 12.10 15.76 13.21
C LYS A 285 13.39 15.59 14.03
N ARG A 286 13.59 16.37 15.09
CA ARG A 286 14.76 16.24 15.98
C ARG A 286 14.84 14.88 16.68
N LYS A 287 13.71 14.31 17.09
CA LYS A 287 13.66 12.98 17.73
C LYS A 287 14.01 11.85 16.77
N VAL A 288 13.58 11.94 15.51
CA VAL A 288 13.79 10.86 14.52
C VAL A 288 15.09 11.03 13.72
N SER A 289 15.58 12.26 13.59
CA SER A 289 16.88 12.58 12.95
C SER A 289 18.06 12.43 13.89
N GLY A 290 18.00 11.71 15.00
CA GLY A 290 19.06 11.51 16.01
C GLY A 290 20.45 12.06 15.67
N PRO A 291 21.39 12.28 16.56
CA PRO A 291 22.67 12.87 16.21
C PRO A 291 23.34 12.02 15.14
N LEU A 292 23.52 12.61 13.94
CA LEU A 292 24.40 12.06 12.91
C LEU A 292 25.71 11.72 13.60
N LYS A 293 26.04 10.44 13.72
CA LYS A 293 27.38 10.02 14.11
C LYS A 293 28.32 10.59 13.06
N GLN A 294 29.13 11.55 13.52
CA GLN A 294 30.32 11.97 12.82
C GLN A 294 31.27 10.81 12.62
#